data_44f824269aaed804fe58c9f992be8100
#
_entry.id   44f824269aaed804fe58c9f992be8100
#
_cell.length_a   1.000
_cell.length_b   1.000
_cell.length_c   1.000
_cell.angle_alpha   90.00
_cell.angle_beta   90.00
_cell.angle_gamma   90.00
#
_symmetry.space_group_name_H-M   'P 1'
#
loop_
_entity.id
_entity.type
_entity.pdbx_description
1 polymer ?
#
loop_
_entity_poly.entity_id
_entity_poly.type
_entity_poly.pdbx_seq_one_letter_code
_entity_poly.pdbx_strand_id
1 'polypeptide(L)'
;MANGQPLTDTDRWDWLILLREEALRSLRSSNAGGVVVTCSALKRKYRDVIRIASYHHPNVKVHFVFLSASEALLMDRVRARQNHYMKDYMVHSQFESLEMPQTDEIDVLSVDASGMPKEVQQLALAVVKKVMGAESEANS
;
A
#
# COMPACT_ATOMS: atom_id res chain seq x y z
N MET A 1 -12.99 10.30 -7.92
CA MET A 1 -14.27 9.54 -7.79
C MET A 1 -15.45 10.46 -7.48
N ALA A 2 -15.56 11.54 -8.24
CA ALA A 2 -16.58 12.58 -7.99
C ALA A 2 -18.01 12.02 -8.07
N ASN A 3 -18.25 10.99 -8.86
CA ASN A 3 -19.58 10.39 -9.05
C ASN A 3 -19.84 9.19 -8.15
N GLY A 4 -18.93 8.91 -7.21
CA GLY A 4 -19.07 7.77 -6.32
C GLY A 4 -18.81 6.43 -6.99
N GLN A 5 -18.34 6.42 -8.22
CA GLN A 5 -18.01 5.20 -8.94
C GLN A 5 -16.53 4.84 -8.73
N PRO A 6 -16.20 3.54 -8.68
CA PRO A 6 -14.79 3.14 -8.61
C PRO A 6 -14.03 3.58 -9.85
N LEU A 7 -12.74 3.84 -9.69
CA LEU A 7 -11.88 4.14 -10.83
C LEU A 7 -11.79 2.94 -11.77
N THR A 8 -11.71 3.20 -13.07
CA THR A 8 -11.44 2.13 -14.03
C THR A 8 -9.99 1.67 -13.90
N ASP A 9 -9.68 0.52 -14.48
CA ASP A 9 -8.30 0.00 -14.49
C ASP A 9 -7.36 1.01 -15.17
N THR A 10 -7.80 1.64 -16.26
CA THR A 10 -6.98 2.62 -16.98
C THR A 10 -6.66 3.84 -16.12
N ASP A 11 -7.69 4.39 -15.43
CA ASP A 11 -7.50 5.54 -14.55
C ASP A 11 -6.54 5.21 -13.41
N ARG A 12 -6.72 4.03 -12.81
CA ARG A 12 -5.89 3.58 -11.70
C ARG A 12 -4.46 3.34 -12.14
N TRP A 13 -4.28 2.79 -13.33
CA TRP A 13 -2.96 2.50 -13.89
C TRP A 13 -2.13 3.78 -14.06
N ASP A 14 -2.73 4.78 -14.69
CA ASP A 14 -2.06 6.07 -14.91
C ASP A 14 -1.69 6.73 -13.58
N TRP A 15 -2.59 6.68 -12.61
CA TRP A 15 -2.35 7.25 -11.30
C TRP A 15 -1.21 6.54 -10.58
N LEU A 16 -1.15 5.22 -10.66
CA LEU A 16 -0.08 4.44 -10.03
C LEU A 16 1.28 4.73 -10.64
N ILE A 17 1.33 4.94 -11.96
CA ILE A 17 2.58 5.32 -12.62
C ILE A 17 3.06 6.68 -12.11
N LEU A 18 2.15 7.65 -12.03
CA LEU A 18 2.49 8.98 -11.52
C LEU A 18 2.98 8.90 -10.07
N LEU A 19 2.31 8.10 -9.25
CA LEU A 19 2.69 7.91 -7.86
C LEU A 19 4.09 7.31 -7.74
N ARG A 20 4.37 6.29 -8.53
CA ARG A 20 5.68 5.63 -8.57
C ARG A 20 6.78 6.62 -8.96
N GLU A 21 6.56 7.39 -10.02
CA GLU A 21 7.55 8.35 -10.50
C GLU A 21 7.79 9.48 -9.49
N GLU A 22 6.73 9.92 -8.83
CA GLU A 22 6.85 10.94 -7.78
C GLU A 22 7.64 10.41 -6.58
N ALA A 23 7.43 9.16 -6.20
CA ALA A 23 8.18 8.53 -5.11
C ALA A 23 9.68 8.47 -5.46
N LEU A 24 9.99 8.06 -6.68
CA LEU A 24 11.38 8.00 -7.15
C LEU A 24 12.02 9.39 -7.17
N ARG A 25 11.27 10.39 -7.61
CA ARG A 25 11.75 11.77 -7.64
C ARG A 25 12.06 12.26 -6.21
N SER A 26 11.20 11.95 -5.26
CA SER A 26 11.41 12.33 -3.87
C SER A 26 12.66 11.68 -3.29
N LEU A 27 12.89 10.41 -3.62
CA LEU A 27 14.11 9.71 -3.16
C LEU A 27 15.38 10.36 -3.71
N ARG A 28 15.37 10.78 -4.98
CA ARG A 28 16.54 11.38 -5.61
C ARG A 28 16.81 12.80 -5.15
N SER A 29 15.75 13.55 -4.81
CA SER A 29 15.89 14.97 -4.48
C SER A 29 16.10 15.23 -3.00
N SER A 30 16.04 14.22 -2.14
CA SER A 30 16.22 14.35 -0.70
C SER A 30 17.27 13.37 -0.21
N ASN A 31 17.78 13.62 1.00
CA ASN A 31 18.73 12.71 1.64
C ASN A 31 18.02 11.64 2.47
N ALA A 32 16.71 11.48 2.27
CA ALA A 32 15.94 10.49 3.00
C ALA A 32 16.35 9.08 2.59
N GLY A 33 16.35 8.17 3.56
CA GLY A 33 16.66 6.77 3.30
C GLY A 33 15.51 6.00 2.69
N GLY A 34 14.33 6.60 2.59
CA GLY A 34 13.16 5.95 2.02
C GLY A 34 11.98 6.88 1.89
N VAL A 35 10.97 6.42 1.17
CA VAL A 35 9.71 7.13 0.97
C VAL A 35 8.58 6.17 1.30
N VAL A 36 7.60 6.65 2.06
CA VAL A 36 6.38 5.90 2.37
C VAL A 36 5.27 6.42 1.47
N VAL A 37 4.60 5.49 0.81
CA VAL A 37 3.51 5.80 -0.11
C VAL A 37 2.28 5.03 0.34
N THR A 38 1.13 5.68 0.39
CA THR A 38 -0.14 5.02 0.68
C THR A 38 -0.96 4.93 -0.60
N CYS A 39 -1.48 3.75 -0.88
CA CYS A 39 -2.32 3.54 -2.05
C CYS A 39 -3.14 2.26 -1.89
N SER A 40 -4.21 2.16 -2.69
CA SER A 40 -5.03 0.97 -2.74
C SER A 40 -4.55 0.06 -3.87
N ALA A 41 -3.44 -0.62 -3.66
CA ALA A 41 -2.87 -1.55 -4.64
C ALA A 41 -3.56 -2.91 -4.51
N LEU A 42 -4.86 -2.94 -4.86
CA LEU A 42 -5.73 -4.08 -4.59
C LEU A 42 -5.42 -5.31 -5.44
N LYS A 43 -4.97 -5.11 -6.67
CA LYS A 43 -4.67 -6.20 -7.59
C LYS A 43 -3.16 -6.36 -7.75
N ARG A 44 -2.74 -7.59 -8.00
CA ARG A 44 -1.32 -7.86 -8.19
C ARG A 44 -0.73 -7.02 -9.33
N LYS A 45 -1.47 -6.84 -10.42
CA LYS A 45 -0.99 -6.01 -11.53
C LYS A 45 -0.76 -4.55 -11.12
N TYR A 46 -1.52 -4.05 -10.15
CA TYR A 46 -1.30 -2.70 -9.62
C TYR A 46 -0.02 -2.65 -8.79
N ARG A 47 0.22 -3.68 -7.98
CA ARG A 47 1.46 -3.79 -7.21
C ARG A 47 2.66 -3.91 -8.13
N ASP A 48 2.51 -4.64 -9.24
CA ASP A 48 3.58 -4.80 -10.22
C ASP A 48 3.97 -3.48 -10.87
N VAL A 49 3.02 -2.56 -11.06
CA VAL A 49 3.33 -1.20 -11.56
C VAL A 49 4.33 -0.51 -10.63
N ILE A 50 4.12 -0.62 -9.33
CA ILE A 50 5.03 -0.02 -8.34
C ILE A 50 6.37 -0.76 -8.33
N ARG A 51 6.35 -2.10 -8.45
CA ARG A 51 7.57 -2.93 -8.43
C ARG A 51 8.54 -2.59 -9.56
N ILE A 52 8.06 -2.05 -10.66
CA ILE A 52 8.89 -1.64 -11.78
C ILE A 52 9.96 -0.63 -11.35
N ALA A 53 9.68 0.14 -10.30
CA ALA A 53 10.68 1.08 -9.77
C ALA A 53 12.00 0.39 -9.42
N SER A 54 11.94 -0.77 -8.75
CA SER A 54 13.16 -1.49 -8.39
C SER A 54 13.80 -2.20 -9.58
N TYR A 55 13.03 -2.49 -10.61
CA TYR A 55 13.55 -3.09 -11.82
C TYR A 55 14.44 -2.12 -12.62
N HIS A 56 13.97 -0.88 -12.75
CA HIS A 56 14.74 0.15 -13.49
C HIS A 56 15.76 0.87 -12.63
N HIS A 57 15.65 0.76 -11.31
CA HIS A 57 16.57 1.40 -10.37
C HIS A 57 17.05 0.37 -9.36
N PRO A 58 18.11 -0.41 -9.66
CA PRO A 58 18.52 -1.55 -8.83
C PRO A 58 18.85 -1.21 -7.38
N ASN A 59 19.21 0.04 -7.10
CA ASN A 59 19.50 0.49 -5.73
C ASN A 59 18.24 0.88 -4.95
N VAL A 60 17.06 0.82 -5.58
CA VAL A 60 15.79 1.08 -4.93
C VAL A 60 15.13 -0.25 -4.59
N LYS A 61 14.69 -0.40 -3.34
CA LYS A 61 13.95 -1.57 -2.89
C LYS A 61 12.49 -1.18 -2.64
N VAL A 62 11.57 -2.03 -3.05
CA VAL A 62 10.14 -1.82 -2.87
C VAL A 62 9.61 -2.90 -1.93
N HIS A 63 8.93 -2.47 -0.90
CA HIS A 63 8.24 -3.37 0.02
C HIS A 63 6.83 -2.86 0.25
N PHE A 64 5.89 -3.80 0.38
CA PHE A 64 4.49 -3.48 0.63
C PHE A 64 4.14 -3.91 2.05
N VAL A 65 3.50 -3.01 2.78
CA VAL A 65 2.91 -3.34 4.07
C VAL A 65 1.40 -3.48 3.83
N PHE A 66 0.92 -4.70 3.88
CA PHE A 66 -0.49 -5.00 3.64
C PHE A 66 -1.24 -5.00 4.97
N LEU A 67 -2.13 -4.02 5.12
CA LEU A 67 -2.94 -3.89 6.33
C LEU A 67 -4.18 -4.78 6.19
N SER A 68 -4.17 -5.90 6.87
CA SER A 68 -5.20 -6.93 6.75
C SER A 68 -6.31 -6.70 7.77
N ALA A 69 -7.55 -6.56 7.31
CA ALA A 69 -8.73 -6.43 8.16
C ALA A 69 -9.93 -7.00 7.42
N SER A 70 -10.95 -7.43 8.18
CA SER A 70 -12.16 -7.96 7.58
C SER A 70 -12.99 -6.83 6.95
N GLU A 71 -13.81 -7.18 5.97
CA GLU A 71 -14.72 -6.24 5.34
C GLU A 71 -15.67 -5.63 6.37
N ALA A 72 -16.21 -6.47 7.27
CA ALA A 72 -17.14 -6.00 8.30
C ALA A 72 -16.50 -4.95 9.20
N LEU A 73 -15.25 -5.17 9.61
CA LEU A 73 -14.53 -4.22 10.46
C LEU A 73 -14.29 -2.90 9.73
N LEU A 74 -13.91 -2.96 8.47
CA LEU A 74 -13.66 -1.76 7.68
C LEU A 74 -14.95 -0.98 7.42
N MET A 75 -16.06 -1.69 7.20
CA MET A 75 -17.35 -1.04 7.09
C MET A 75 -17.74 -0.30 8.37
N ASP A 76 -17.52 -0.93 9.52
CA ASP A 76 -17.77 -0.29 10.81
C ASP A 76 -16.93 0.97 10.99
N ARG A 77 -15.65 0.90 10.60
CA ARG A 77 -14.74 2.07 10.70
C ARG A 77 -15.18 3.21 9.78
N VAL A 78 -15.62 2.89 8.58
CA VAL A 78 -16.12 3.89 7.63
C VAL A 78 -17.37 4.55 8.17
N ARG A 79 -18.29 3.77 8.72
CA ARG A 79 -19.54 4.28 9.29
C ARG A 79 -19.30 5.16 10.51
N ALA A 80 -18.25 4.87 11.28
CA ALA A 80 -17.91 5.64 12.48
C ALA A 80 -17.37 7.03 12.15
N ARG A 81 -16.86 7.24 10.93
CA ARG A 81 -16.35 8.55 10.49
C ARG A 81 -17.51 9.42 10.06
N GLN A 82 -17.62 10.62 10.63
CA GLN A 82 -18.76 11.50 10.34
C GLN A 82 -18.69 12.12 8.95
N ASN A 83 -17.49 12.35 8.42
CA ASN A 83 -17.29 12.98 7.12
C ASN A 83 -16.62 12.04 6.14
N HIS A 84 -17.05 10.81 6.11
CA HIS A 84 -16.46 9.83 5.22
C HIS A 84 -16.94 10.07 3.77
N TYR A 85 -16.00 10.06 2.87
CA TYR A 85 -16.25 10.15 1.44
C TYR A 85 -16.39 8.76 0.80
N MET A 86 -16.07 7.70 1.53
CA MET A 86 -16.19 6.32 1.06
C MET A 86 -17.48 5.72 1.60
N LYS A 87 -18.37 5.34 0.69
CA LYS A 87 -19.64 4.71 1.02
C LYS A 87 -19.47 3.22 1.24
N ASP A 88 -20.44 2.57 1.92
CA ASP A 88 -20.42 1.14 2.17
C ASP A 88 -20.17 0.32 0.90
N TYR A 89 -20.83 0.67 -0.20
CA TYR A 89 -20.67 -0.07 -1.45
C TYR A 89 -19.25 0.08 -2.02
N MET A 90 -18.58 1.18 -1.71
CA MET A 90 -17.18 1.37 -2.12
C MET A 90 -16.25 0.42 -1.39
N VAL A 91 -16.48 0.23 -0.08
CA VAL A 91 -15.72 -0.74 0.72
C VAL A 91 -15.91 -2.14 0.14
N HIS A 92 -17.16 -2.52 -0.11
CA HIS A 92 -17.48 -3.83 -0.67
C HIS A 92 -16.84 -4.01 -2.04
N SER A 93 -16.93 -2.99 -2.90
CA SER A 93 -16.32 -3.02 -4.22
C SER A 93 -14.82 -3.22 -4.15
N GLN A 94 -14.14 -2.56 -3.21
CA GLN A 94 -12.71 -2.72 -3.04
C GLN A 94 -12.36 -4.15 -2.60
N PHE A 95 -13.15 -4.75 -1.71
CA PHE A 95 -12.93 -6.14 -1.30
C PHE A 95 -13.15 -7.11 -2.45
N GLU A 96 -14.13 -6.88 -3.31
CA GLU A 96 -14.34 -7.71 -4.48
C GLU A 96 -13.17 -7.62 -5.46
N SER A 97 -12.54 -6.45 -5.55
CA SER A 97 -11.39 -6.24 -6.44
C SER A 97 -10.08 -6.70 -5.82
N LEU A 98 -10.05 -6.93 -4.51
CA LEU A 98 -8.82 -7.28 -3.81
C LEU A 98 -8.32 -8.66 -4.22
N GLU A 99 -7.09 -8.70 -4.71
CA GLU A 99 -6.35 -9.94 -4.91
C GLU A 99 -5.37 -10.07 -3.76
N MET A 100 -5.65 -11.00 -2.86
CA MET A 100 -4.82 -11.19 -1.68
C MET A 100 -3.40 -11.53 -2.08
N PRO A 101 -2.38 -10.92 -1.44
CA PRO A 101 -1.01 -11.29 -1.73
C PRO A 101 -0.76 -12.77 -1.48
N GLN A 102 -0.11 -13.41 -2.41
CA GLN A 102 0.24 -14.84 -2.32
C GLN A 102 1.66 -15.00 -1.80
N THR A 103 2.02 -16.24 -1.46
CA THR A 103 3.33 -16.52 -0.87
C THR A 103 4.50 -16.19 -1.79
N ASP A 104 4.27 -16.12 -3.10
CA ASP A 104 5.31 -15.75 -4.07
C ASP A 104 5.55 -14.23 -4.13
N GLU A 105 4.69 -13.43 -3.51
CA GLU A 105 4.93 -11.99 -3.37
C GLU A 105 5.78 -11.77 -2.11
N ILE A 106 7.06 -12.04 -2.22
CA ILE A 106 7.98 -12.04 -1.08
C ILE A 106 8.26 -10.65 -0.52
N ASP A 107 7.91 -9.61 -1.26
CA ASP A 107 8.08 -8.22 -0.84
C ASP A 107 6.86 -7.66 -0.10
N VAL A 108 5.83 -8.48 0.11
CA VAL A 108 4.63 -8.08 0.84
C VAL A 108 4.71 -8.61 2.27
N LEU A 109 4.53 -7.69 3.21
CA LEU A 109 4.52 -7.99 4.63
C LEU A 109 3.13 -7.69 5.17
N SER A 110 2.44 -8.70 5.66
CA SER A 110 1.08 -8.55 6.16
C SER A 110 1.08 -8.14 7.62
N VAL A 111 0.25 -7.16 7.95
CA VAL A 111 0.07 -6.67 9.32
C VAL A 111 -1.41 -6.75 9.66
N ASP A 112 -1.72 -7.32 10.82
CA ASP A 112 -3.10 -7.39 11.30
C ASP A 112 -3.55 -5.99 11.70
N ALA A 113 -4.52 -5.45 10.96
CA ALA A 113 -5.05 -4.12 11.17
C ALA A 113 -6.37 -4.12 11.97
N SER A 114 -6.70 -5.24 12.62
CA SER A 114 -7.94 -5.36 13.39
C SER A 114 -7.88 -4.69 14.75
N GLY A 115 -6.70 -4.40 15.27
CA GLY A 115 -6.53 -3.77 16.57
C GLY A 115 -6.75 -2.27 16.57
N MET A 116 -6.47 -1.65 17.69
CA MET A 116 -6.55 -0.20 17.82
C MET A 116 -5.53 0.48 16.91
N PRO A 117 -5.79 1.71 16.44
CA PRO A 117 -4.87 2.39 15.54
C PRO A 117 -3.43 2.45 16.04
N LYS A 118 -3.22 2.65 17.33
CA LYS A 118 -1.89 2.72 17.91
C LYS A 118 -1.18 1.36 17.83
N GLU A 119 -1.90 0.28 18.05
CA GLU A 119 -1.36 -1.08 17.94
C GLU A 119 -0.97 -1.40 16.50
N VAL A 120 -1.82 -1.04 15.55
CA VAL A 120 -1.55 -1.25 14.12
C VAL A 120 -0.31 -0.46 13.71
N GLN A 121 -0.20 0.77 14.19
CA GLN A 121 0.97 1.61 13.91
C GLN A 121 2.25 0.97 14.42
N GLN A 122 2.23 0.41 15.63
CA GLN A 122 3.39 -0.25 16.22
C GLN A 122 3.78 -1.50 15.43
N LEU A 123 2.79 -2.30 15.02
CA LEU A 123 3.04 -3.50 14.23
C LEU A 123 3.65 -3.14 12.86
N ALA A 124 3.08 -2.14 12.20
CA ALA A 124 3.59 -1.71 10.90
C ALA A 124 5.02 -1.17 11.02
N LEU A 125 5.27 -0.38 12.05
CA LEU A 125 6.60 0.18 12.29
C LEU A 125 7.64 -0.93 12.56
N ALA A 126 7.26 -1.93 13.33
CA ALA A 126 8.15 -3.05 13.64
C ALA A 126 8.54 -3.81 12.36
N VAL A 127 7.57 -4.02 11.46
CA VAL A 127 7.81 -4.69 10.18
C VAL A 127 8.75 -3.86 9.31
N VAL A 128 8.53 -2.55 9.23
CA VAL A 128 9.37 -1.65 8.43
C VAL A 128 10.80 -1.64 8.97
N LYS A 129 10.97 -1.55 10.27
CA LYS A 129 12.29 -1.57 10.90
C LYS A 129 13.04 -2.87 10.61
N LYS A 130 12.33 -3.99 10.65
CA LYS A 130 12.91 -5.29 10.37
C LYS A 130 13.43 -5.36 8.94
N VAL A 131 12.65 -4.88 7.98
CA VAL A 131 13.03 -4.86 6.57
C VAL A 131 14.22 -3.95 6.34
N MET A 132 14.20 -2.76 6.92
CA MET A 132 15.32 -1.81 6.76
C MET A 132 16.58 -2.34 7.40
N GLY A 133 16.48 -3.02 8.52
CA GLY A 133 17.61 -3.65 9.17
C GLY A 133 18.23 -4.76 8.31
N ALA A 134 17.38 -5.60 7.71
CA ALA A 134 17.85 -6.66 6.83
C ALA A 134 18.55 -6.11 5.58
N GLU A 135 17.98 -5.06 4.98
CA GLU A 135 18.60 -4.41 3.83
C GLU A 135 19.95 -3.78 4.18
N SER A 136 20.04 -3.15 5.35
CA SER A 136 21.27 -2.56 5.83
C SER A 136 22.35 -3.63 6.04
N GLU A 137 21.99 -4.76 6.62
CA GLU A 137 22.90 -5.89 6.83
C GLU A 137 23.37 -6.48 5.49
N ALA A 138 22.47 -6.59 4.53
CA ALA A 138 22.79 -7.14 3.22
C ALA A 138 23.77 -6.24 2.45
N ASN A 139 23.75 -4.94 2.72
CA ASN A 139 24.60 -3.95 2.05
C ASN A 139 25.92 -3.69 2.76
N SER A 140 26.12 -4.26 3.93
CA SER A 140 27.34 -4.05 4.71
C SER A 140 28.43 -5.16 4.48
#